data_2c322cd128ca85a73456f8f1688d09d3
#
_entry.id   2c322cd128ca85a73456f8f1688d09d3
#
_cell.length_a   1.000
_cell.length_b   1.000
_cell.length_c   1.000
_cell.angle_alpha   90.00
_cell.angle_beta   90.00
_cell.angle_gamma   90.00
#
_symmetry.space_group_name_H-M   'P 1'
#
loop_
_entity.id
_entity.type
_entity.pdbx_description
1 polymer ?
#
loop_
_entity_poly.entity_id
_entity_poly.type
_entity_poly.pdbx_seq_one_letter_code
_entity_poly.pdbx_strand_id
1 'polypeptide(L)'
;MIVLLASCTSLKSAFTGNKSTASTNNSIAVKKEAKFLDQIDVPVESSKGVKEKEPEKSLAKKETSPTRNSTHRESNAENLTALQIRYAVLLSTPAEDVKNTKMFEFIDDWYGTPYHLGGTTKKGVDCSAFSQFLFASVYGLSIPRTAREQYNLTSRISRTQLTEGDLIFFNTRGGISHVGVYLQNNKFVHASTSGGVMISDIFEEYWAKKFVGVGRLKERESVVSAR
;
A
#
# COMPACT_ATOMS: atom_id res chain seq x y z
N MET A 1 49.26 -16.10 49.50
CA MET A 1 48.89 -17.37 50.16
C MET A 1 47.36 -17.35 50.23
N ILE A 2 46.59 -18.06 49.55
CA ILE A 2 46.38 -19.44 49.27
C ILE A 2 45.54 -19.50 47.97
N VAL A 3 45.98 -20.34 47.06
CA VAL A 3 45.30 -20.75 45.83
C VAL A 3 44.31 -21.83 46.20
N LEU A 4 43.11 -21.81 45.63
CA LEU A 4 42.29 -23.01 45.48
C LEU A 4 41.63 -23.04 44.11
N LEU A 5 42.11 -23.97 43.33
CA LEU A 5 41.59 -24.52 42.10
C LEU A 5 40.54 -25.59 42.43
N ALA A 6 39.46 -25.59 41.72
CA ALA A 6 38.63 -26.79 41.47
C ALA A 6 37.81 -26.50 40.19
N SER A 7 38.16 -27.03 39.07
CA SER A 7 38.08 -28.35 38.48
C SER A 7 36.68 -28.87 38.21
N CYS A 8 36.38 -28.84 36.88
CA CYS A 8 35.68 -29.82 36.05
C CYS A 8 34.43 -30.55 36.59
N THR A 9 33.35 -30.54 35.82
CA THR A 9 32.93 -31.83 35.18
C THR A 9 31.98 -31.60 34.02
N SER A 10 32.39 -32.15 32.91
CA SER A 10 31.63 -32.37 31.69
C SER A 10 30.60 -33.50 31.93
N LEU A 11 29.33 -33.28 31.58
CA LEU A 11 28.39 -34.37 31.41
C LEU A 11 27.92 -34.43 29.95
N LYS A 12 28.53 -35.36 29.21
CA LYS A 12 27.98 -35.86 27.95
C LYS A 12 26.83 -36.80 28.32
N SER A 13 25.64 -36.57 27.83
CA SER A 13 24.58 -37.56 27.74
C SER A 13 24.28 -37.79 26.26
N ALA A 14 24.74 -38.93 25.81
CA ALA A 14 24.31 -39.56 24.55
C ALA A 14 22.94 -40.22 24.79
N PHE A 15 21.98 -39.90 23.95
CA PHE A 15 20.75 -40.74 23.85
C PHE A 15 20.57 -41.16 22.42
N THR A 16 20.71 -42.43 22.23
CA THR A 16 20.58 -43.23 21.02
C THR A 16 19.13 -43.35 20.54
N GLY A 17 19.01 -43.43 19.26
CA GLY A 17 17.93 -43.58 18.33
C GLY A 17 16.65 -44.32 18.74
N ASN A 18 15.60 -43.97 18.04
CA ASN A 18 14.65 -44.98 17.57
C ASN A 18 14.06 -44.57 16.22
N LYS A 19 14.06 -45.54 15.35
CA LYS A 19 13.62 -45.57 13.97
C LYS A 19 12.22 -46.19 13.97
N SER A 20 11.21 -45.55 13.45
CA SER A 20 10.04 -46.24 12.84
C SER A 20 9.15 -45.27 12.10
N THR A 21 9.07 -45.57 10.88
CA THR A 21 7.97 -45.97 9.97
C THR A 21 7.14 -44.87 9.35
N ALA A 22 7.20 -44.92 8.03
CA ALA A 22 6.42 -44.19 7.04
C ALA A 22 4.91 -44.23 7.32
N SER A 23 4.27 -43.08 7.14
CA SER A 23 2.86 -43.07 6.75
C SER A 23 2.68 -42.03 5.66
N THR A 24 2.42 -42.53 4.48
CA THR A 24 1.90 -41.85 3.30
C THR A 24 0.53 -41.26 3.62
N ASN A 25 0.36 -39.98 3.53
CA ASN A 25 -0.96 -39.42 3.31
C ASN A 25 -0.92 -38.25 2.34
N ASN A 26 -1.60 -38.48 1.23
CA ASN A 26 -2.13 -37.61 0.19
C ASN A 26 -2.34 -36.16 0.62
N SER A 27 -1.54 -35.24 0.08
CA SER A 27 -1.87 -33.85 0.04
C SER A 27 -2.63 -33.50 -1.24
N ILE A 28 -3.93 -33.36 -1.11
CA ILE A 28 -4.78 -32.74 -2.13
C ILE A 28 -4.40 -31.27 -2.19
N ALA A 29 -3.70 -30.90 -3.25
CA ALA A 29 -3.44 -29.51 -3.58
C ALA A 29 -4.76 -28.83 -4.03
N VAL A 30 -5.38 -28.08 -3.13
CA VAL A 30 -6.47 -27.17 -3.50
C VAL A 30 -5.85 -25.91 -4.09
N LYS A 31 -5.77 -25.89 -5.42
CA LYS A 31 -5.54 -24.69 -6.21
C LYS A 31 -6.76 -23.77 -6.06
N LYS A 32 -6.69 -22.77 -5.20
CA LYS A 32 -7.63 -21.65 -5.22
C LYS A 32 -7.23 -20.72 -6.35
N GLU A 33 -7.83 -20.92 -7.50
CA GLU A 33 -7.88 -19.91 -8.54
C GLU A 33 -8.82 -18.80 -8.07
N ALA A 34 -8.27 -17.60 -7.90
CA ALA A 34 -9.07 -16.40 -7.75
C ALA A 34 -9.71 -16.10 -9.11
N LYS A 35 -10.96 -16.52 -9.30
CA LYS A 35 -11.78 -16.08 -10.43
C LYS A 35 -12.10 -14.60 -10.21
N PHE A 36 -11.45 -13.79 -10.99
CA PHE A 36 -11.84 -12.41 -11.23
C PHE A 36 -13.22 -12.42 -11.92
N LEU A 37 -14.15 -11.65 -11.39
CA LEU A 37 -15.52 -11.54 -11.91
C LEU A 37 -15.50 -10.77 -13.25
N ASP A 38 -15.17 -11.47 -14.34
CA ASP A 38 -15.47 -11.05 -15.71
C ASP A 38 -16.79 -11.71 -16.12
N GLN A 39 -17.91 -11.17 -15.71
CA GLN A 39 -19.21 -11.35 -16.35
C GLN A 39 -20.26 -10.52 -15.60
N ILE A 40 -20.32 -9.23 -15.95
CA ILE A 40 -21.57 -8.49 -15.81
C ILE A 40 -22.05 -8.27 -17.24
N ASP A 41 -22.86 -9.20 -17.74
CA ASP A 41 -23.67 -8.99 -18.94
C ASP A 41 -24.80 -8.01 -18.59
N VAL A 42 -24.70 -6.80 -19.11
CA VAL A 42 -25.82 -5.86 -19.12
C VAL A 42 -26.60 -6.10 -20.40
N PRO A 43 -27.87 -6.50 -20.35
CA PRO A 43 -28.66 -6.66 -21.56
C PRO A 43 -28.95 -5.30 -22.19
N VAL A 44 -28.45 -5.08 -23.40
CA VAL A 44 -28.82 -3.96 -24.23
C VAL A 44 -30.18 -4.26 -24.87
N GLU A 45 -31.22 -3.62 -24.36
CA GLU A 45 -32.51 -3.60 -25.07
C GLU A 45 -32.43 -2.71 -26.30
N SER A 46 -32.51 -3.37 -27.46
CA SER A 46 -32.60 -2.78 -28.77
C SER A 46 -34.06 -2.32 -29.02
N SER A 47 -34.29 -1.03 -29.15
CA SER A 47 -35.50 -0.52 -29.76
C SER A 47 -35.19 0.29 -31.03
N LYS A 48 -35.76 -0.20 -32.09
CA LYS A 48 -35.69 0.24 -33.48
C LYS A 48 -36.21 1.66 -33.72
N GLY A 49 -35.60 2.31 -34.69
CA GLY A 49 -35.77 3.65 -35.15
C GLY A 49 -37.19 4.05 -35.63
N VAL A 50 -37.37 5.34 -35.67
CA VAL A 50 -38.25 6.05 -36.62
C VAL A 50 -37.60 7.37 -37.04
N LYS A 51 -37.75 7.65 -38.35
CA LYS A 51 -37.17 8.71 -39.14
C LYS A 51 -37.72 10.11 -38.84
N GLU A 52 -36.80 11.08 -38.96
CA GLU A 52 -36.86 12.31 -39.77
C GLU A 52 -38.10 13.19 -39.80
N LYS A 53 -37.93 14.44 -39.35
CA LYS A 53 -38.25 15.67 -40.11
C LYS A 53 -37.93 16.93 -39.28
N GLU A 54 -37.02 17.75 -39.78
CA GLU A 54 -37.01 19.20 -39.59
C GLU A 54 -38.04 19.83 -40.54
N PRO A 55 -38.59 21.08 -40.37
CA PRO A 55 -37.86 22.29 -40.14
C PRO A 55 -38.54 23.45 -39.35
N GLU A 56 -37.75 24.48 -39.09
CA GLU A 56 -38.01 25.95 -39.08
C GLU A 56 -38.61 26.65 -37.87
N LYS A 57 -37.74 27.56 -37.35
CA LYS A 57 -37.87 29.00 -37.06
C LYS A 57 -39.08 29.55 -36.28
N SER A 58 -38.83 30.16 -35.11
CA SER A 58 -38.91 31.65 -34.95
C SER A 58 -38.86 32.10 -33.49
N LEU A 59 -38.01 33.14 -33.26
CA LEU A 59 -38.16 34.36 -32.43
C LEU A 59 -38.54 34.30 -30.95
N ALA A 60 -37.54 34.60 -30.15
CA ALA A 60 -37.51 35.60 -29.07
C ALA A 60 -38.67 35.79 -28.11
N LYS A 61 -38.39 35.53 -26.82
CA LYS A 61 -38.74 36.51 -25.79
C LYS A 61 -37.84 36.37 -24.56
N LYS A 62 -37.30 37.49 -24.15
CA LYS A 62 -36.41 37.75 -23.02
C LYS A 62 -37.30 37.88 -21.77
N GLU A 63 -37.01 37.16 -20.71
CA GLU A 63 -37.36 37.57 -19.35
C GLU A 63 -36.30 37.09 -18.33
N THR A 64 -36.03 37.98 -17.43
CA THR A 64 -34.91 38.06 -16.49
C THR A 64 -35.16 37.27 -15.21
N SER A 65 -34.14 36.56 -14.77
CA SER A 65 -33.62 36.30 -13.40
C SER A 65 -34.55 35.89 -12.24
N PRO A 66 -34.09 35.09 -11.25
CA PRO A 66 -32.96 35.46 -10.42
C PRO A 66 -31.95 34.29 -10.17
N THR A 67 -30.73 34.72 -10.04
CA THR A 67 -29.55 34.04 -9.55
C THR A 67 -29.79 33.21 -8.30
N ARG A 68 -29.56 31.90 -8.39
CA ARG A 68 -29.27 31.06 -7.23
C ARG A 68 -27.85 30.54 -7.36
N ASN A 69 -26.97 31.09 -6.57
CA ASN A 69 -25.62 30.58 -6.33
C ASN A 69 -25.69 29.17 -5.73
N SER A 70 -25.52 28.15 -6.57
CA SER A 70 -25.26 26.78 -6.14
C SER A 70 -24.25 26.08 -7.06
N THR A 71 -23.28 26.82 -7.60
CA THR A 71 -22.38 26.34 -8.65
C THR A 71 -20.94 26.07 -8.22
N HIS A 72 -20.69 25.75 -6.92
CA HIS A 72 -19.32 25.47 -6.50
C HIS A 72 -19.06 24.02 -6.02
N ARG A 73 -20.05 23.14 -6.06
CA ARG A 73 -19.87 21.74 -5.66
C ARG A 73 -19.91 20.72 -6.80
N GLU A 74 -20.48 21.06 -7.94
CA GLU A 74 -20.63 20.13 -9.08
C GLU A 74 -19.45 20.13 -10.05
N SER A 75 -18.63 21.18 -10.07
CA SER A 75 -17.50 21.29 -11.01
C SER A 75 -16.27 20.45 -10.64
N ASN A 76 -16.16 19.94 -9.41
CA ASN A 76 -15.00 19.14 -9.00
C ASN A 76 -15.18 17.64 -9.25
N ALA A 77 -16.40 17.15 -9.41
CA ALA A 77 -16.66 15.71 -9.66
C ALA A 77 -16.33 15.29 -11.10
N GLU A 78 -16.40 16.21 -12.06
CA GLU A 78 -16.19 15.90 -13.48
C GLU A 78 -14.72 15.79 -13.90
N ASN A 79 -13.77 16.17 -13.02
CA ASN A 79 -12.34 16.13 -13.31
C ASN A 79 -11.53 15.07 -12.55
N LEU A 80 -12.21 14.15 -11.83
CA LEU A 80 -11.51 13.09 -11.12
C LEU A 80 -10.98 12.04 -12.08
N THR A 81 -9.71 11.70 -11.94
CA THR A 81 -9.08 10.68 -12.77
C THR A 81 -9.52 9.27 -12.33
N ALA A 82 -9.50 8.29 -13.25
CA ALA A 82 -9.76 6.89 -12.94
C ALA A 82 -8.83 6.36 -11.83
N LEU A 83 -7.60 6.88 -11.77
CA LEU A 83 -6.64 6.59 -10.71
C LEU A 83 -7.14 7.06 -9.33
N GLN A 84 -7.61 8.30 -9.22
CA GLN A 84 -8.14 8.85 -7.97
C GLN A 84 -9.34 8.05 -7.48
N ILE A 85 -10.26 7.69 -8.37
CA ILE A 85 -11.44 6.88 -8.03
C ILE A 85 -11.01 5.49 -7.51
N ARG A 86 -10.06 4.83 -8.18
CA ARG A 86 -9.54 3.52 -7.74
C ARG A 86 -8.94 3.59 -6.34
N TYR A 87 -8.06 4.55 -6.10
CA TYR A 87 -7.41 4.70 -4.79
C TYR A 87 -8.36 5.20 -3.71
N ALA A 88 -9.36 6.00 -4.03
CA ALA A 88 -10.42 6.38 -3.12
C ALA A 88 -11.15 5.15 -2.54
N VAL A 89 -11.47 4.17 -3.40
CA VAL A 89 -12.08 2.90 -2.98
C VAL A 89 -11.12 2.09 -2.12
N LEU A 90 -9.85 1.92 -2.56
CA LEU A 90 -8.83 1.15 -1.82
C LEU A 90 -8.52 1.75 -0.44
N LEU A 91 -8.55 3.07 -0.32
CA LEU A 91 -8.24 3.80 0.90
C LEU A 91 -9.49 4.10 1.74
N SER A 92 -10.70 3.78 1.24
CA SER A 92 -11.97 4.14 1.88
C SER A 92 -12.06 5.64 2.20
N THR A 93 -11.71 6.48 1.23
CA THR A 93 -11.66 7.94 1.32
C THR A 93 -12.40 8.59 0.15
N PRO A 94 -12.88 9.84 0.26
CA PRO A 94 -13.40 10.59 -0.87
C PRO A 94 -12.34 10.75 -1.97
N ALA A 95 -12.74 10.72 -3.23
CA ALA A 95 -11.79 10.78 -4.35
C ALA A 95 -11.06 12.13 -4.46
N GLU A 96 -11.69 13.20 -4.01
CA GLU A 96 -11.10 14.53 -3.89
C GLU A 96 -9.97 14.63 -2.83
N ASP A 97 -9.90 13.67 -1.92
CA ASP A 97 -8.83 13.59 -0.92
C ASP A 97 -7.61 12.80 -1.41
N VAL A 98 -7.71 12.13 -2.57
CA VAL A 98 -6.59 11.47 -3.26
C VAL A 98 -5.82 12.53 -4.05
N LYS A 99 -5.00 13.34 -3.34
CA LYS A 99 -4.35 14.54 -3.90
C LYS A 99 -2.97 14.28 -4.51
N ASN A 100 -2.23 13.34 -3.93
CA ASN A 100 -0.86 13.04 -4.36
C ASN A 100 -0.85 12.04 -5.52
N THR A 101 -1.34 12.45 -6.67
CA THR A 101 -1.44 11.59 -7.87
C THR A 101 -0.11 10.94 -8.23
N LYS A 102 1.01 11.68 -8.09
CA LYS A 102 2.35 11.17 -8.34
C LYS A 102 2.72 9.96 -7.48
N MET A 103 2.29 9.94 -6.20
CA MET A 103 2.47 8.78 -5.34
C MET A 103 1.65 7.60 -5.82
N PHE A 104 0.39 7.82 -6.15
CA PHE A 104 -0.51 6.75 -6.57
C PHE A 104 -0.17 6.21 -7.96
N GLU A 105 0.32 7.03 -8.88
CA GLU A 105 0.90 6.60 -10.16
C GLU A 105 2.12 5.70 -9.95
N PHE A 106 3.01 6.08 -9.05
CA PHE A 106 4.16 5.24 -8.69
C PHE A 106 3.72 3.91 -8.08
N ILE A 107 2.76 3.94 -7.14
CA ILE A 107 2.25 2.71 -6.51
C ILE A 107 1.59 1.81 -7.56
N ASP A 108 0.77 2.37 -8.46
CA ASP A 108 0.08 1.64 -9.51
C ASP A 108 1.06 0.95 -10.46
N ASP A 109 2.12 1.66 -10.87
CA ASP A 109 3.20 1.10 -11.68
C ASP A 109 3.94 -0.07 -10.98
N TRP A 110 4.04 -0.06 -9.65
CA TRP A 110 4.70 -1.13 -8.89
C TRP A 110 3.75 -2.19 -8.34
N TYR A 111 2.45 -1.98 -8.39
CA TYR A 111 1.47 -2.87 -7.77
C TYR A 111 1.60 -4.32 -8.26
N GLY A 112 1.57 -5.28 -7.34
CA GLY A 112 1.75 -6.71 -7.66
C GLY A 112 3.18 -7.15 -7.98
N THR A 113 4.18 -6.23 -8.03
CA THR A 113 5.59 -6.62 -8.20
C THR A 113 5.97 -7.64 -7.13
N PRO A 114 6.50 -8.83 -7.51
CA PRO A 114 6.81 -9.90 -6.55
C PRO A 114 7.82 -9.47 -5.48
N TYR A 115 7.69 -10.03 -4.28
CA TYR A 115 8.69 -9.84 -3.24
C TYR A 115 9.95 -10.68 -3.55
N HIS A 116 11.12 -10.05 -3.45
CA HIS A 116 12.40 -10.73 -3.46
C HIS A 116 13.32 -10.06 -2.44
N LEU A 117 13.86 -10.84 -1.48
CA LEU A 117 14.76 -10.31 -0.47
C LEU A 117 16.03 -9.75 -1.13
N GLY A 118 16.36 -8.49 -0.85
CA GLY A 118 17.46 -7.78 -1.50
C GLY A 118 17.14 -7.31 -2.92
N GLY A 119 15.95 -7.61 -3.44
CA GLY A 119 15.52 -7.22 -4.79
C GLY A 119 15.35 -5.72 -4.96
N THR A 120 15.64 -5.24 -6.17
CA THR A 120 15.62 -3.82 -6.54
C THR A 120 15.02 -3.55 -7.91
N THR A 121 14.21 -4.48 -8.43
CA THR A 121 13.66 -4.40 -9.79
C THR A 121 12.18 -4.77 -9.84
N LYS A 122 11.52 -4.54 -10.96
CA LYS A 122 10.15 -5.01 -11.25
C LYS A 122 10.03 -6.54 -11.30
N LYS A 123 11.14 -7.28 -11.44
CA LYS A 123 11.14 -8.75 -11.35
C LYS A 123 11.11 -9.25 -9.89
N GLY A 124 11.41 -8.37 -8.95
CA GLY A 124 11.38 -8.63 -7.53
C GLY A 124 11.97 -7.47 -6.73
N VAL A 125 11.26 -7.06 -5.68
CA VAL A 125 11.63 -5.93 -4.82
C VAL A 125 11.41 -6.30 -3.36
N ASP A 126 12.29 -5.82 -2.45
CA ASP A 126 12.01 -5.91 -1.01
C ASP A 126 11.36 -4.63 -0.47
N CYS A 127 10.88 -4.70 0.77
CA CYS A 127 10.13 -3.62 1.40
C CYS A 127 10.91 -2.31 1.48
N SER A 128 12.19 -2.35 1.81
CA SER A 128 13.02 -1.16 1.96
C SER A 128 13.48 -0.57 0.63
N ALA A 129 13.73 -1.40 -0.39
CA ALA A 129 14.00 -0.93 -1.75
C ALA A 129 12.78 -0.27 -2.36
N PHE A 130 11.59 -0.86 -2.19
CA PHE A 130 10.35 -0.24 -2.64
C PHE A 130 10.14 1.14 -2.03
N SER A 131 10.30 1.27 -0.69
CA SER A 131 10.22 2.56 -0.01
C SER A 131 11.27 3.55 -0.53
N GLN A 132 12.51 3.09 -0.77
CA GLN A 132 13.58 3.92 -1.32
C GLN A 132 13.22 4.48 -2.70
N PHE A 133 12.69 3.65 -3.61
CA PHE A 133 12.29 4.09 -4.94
C PHE A 133 11.10 5.03 -4.90
N LEU A 134 10.12 4.77 -4.02
CA LEU A 134 8.98 5.67 -3.81
C LEU A 134 9.46 7.06 -3.37
N PHE A 135 10.33 7.12 -2.37
CA PHE A 135 10.85 8.41 -1.88
C PHE A 135 11.64 9.17 -2.93
N ALA A 136 12.47 8.47 -3.68
CA ALA A 136 13.23 9.07 -4.77
C ALA A 136 12.31 9.62 -5.87
N SER A 137 11.31 8.84 -6.29
CA SER A 137 10.40 9.23 -7.38
C SER A 137 9.42 10.30 -6.98
N VAL A 138 8.79 10.20 -5.81
CA VAL A 138 7.69 11.09 -5.38
C VAL A 138 8.21 12.38 -4.77
N TYR A 139 9.20 12.25 -3.88
CA TYR A 139 9.70 13.38 -3.08
C TYR A 139 11.07 13.89 -3.52
N GLY A 140 11.79 13.16 -4.40
CA GLY A 140 13.17 13.48 -4.77
C GLY A 140 14.17 13.23 -3.64
N LEU A 141 13.82 12.43 -2.66
CA LEU A 141 14.62 12.16 -1.47
C LEU A 141 15.30 10.80 -1.56
N SER A 142 16.60 10.76 -1.27
CA SER A 142 17.34 9.50 -1.14
C SER A 142 17.31 9.05 0.31
N ILE A 143 16.81 7.84 0.56
CA ILE A 143 16.80 7.22 1.89
C ILE A 143 17.66 5.96 1.92
N PRO A 144 18.15 5.50 3.08
CA PRO A 144 19.00 4.32 3.19
C PRO A 144 18.39 3.05 2.64
N ARG A 145 19.24 2.07 2.32
CA ARG A 145 18.83 0.82 1.67
C ARG A 145 18.05 -0.11 2.57
N THR A 146 18.30 -0.13 3.87
CA THR A 146 17.69 -1.11 4.78
C THR A 146 16.60 -0.49 5.66
N ALA A 147 15.58 -1.29 6.01
CA ALA A 147 14.50 -0.85 6.89
C ALA A 147 15.01 -0.33 8.25
N ARG A 148 16.07 -0.93 8.80
CA ARG A 148 16.69 -0.49 10.07
C ARG A 148 17.33 0.88 9.94
N GLU A 149 18.06 1.14 8.87
CA GLU A 149 18.68 2.45 8.63
C GLU A 149 17.62 3.51 8.34
N GLN A 150 16.57 3.17 7.56
CA GLN A 150 15.41 4.05 7.35
C GLN A 150 14.74 4.39 8.68
N TYR A 151 14.57 3.41 9.58
CA TYR A 151 14.09 3.66 10.93
C TYR A 151 14.98 4.66 11.69
N ASN A 152 16.29 4.50 11.64
CA ASN A 152 17.21 5.38 12.35
C ASN A 152 17.25 6.80 11.78
N LEU A 153 16.99 6.98 10.48
CA LEU A 153 16.96 8.29 9.82
C LEU A 153 15.70 9.10 10.19
N THR A 154 14.59 8.45 10.55
CA THR A 154 13.33 9.16 10.81
C THR A 154 13.21 9.68 12.25
N SER A 155 12.55 10.82 12.41
CA SER A 155 12.04 11.29 13.70
C SER A 155 10.81 10.46 14.12
N ARG A 156 10.77 10.01 15.38
CA ARG A 156 9.62 9.24 15.90
C ARG A 156 8.42 10.16 16.08
N ILE A 157 7.27 9.69 15.61
CA ILE A 157 5.99 10.39 15.77
C ILE A 157 4.96 9.46 16.42
N SER A 158 3.89 10.03 16.96
CA SER A 158 2.76 9.25 17.44
C SER A 158 1.97 8.67 16.25
N ARG A 159 1.33 7.51 16.46
CA ARG A 159 0.43 6.91 15.47
C ARG A 159 -0.74 7.86 15.10
N THR A 160 -1.18 8.71 16.05
CA THR A 160 -2.23 9.70 15.81
C THR A 160 -1.79 10.89 14.97
N GLN A 161 -0.47 11.03 14.73
CA GLN A 161 0.12 12.10 13.92
C GLN A 161 0.51 11.63 12.51
N LEU A 162 0.13 10.40 12.14
CA LEU A 162 0.42 9.85 10.82
C LEU A 162 -0.16 10.71 9.71
N THR A 163 0.68 11.02 8.74
CA THR A 163 0.31 11.67 7.49
C THR A 163 0.85 10.89 6.31
N GLU A 164 0.23 11.00 5.15
CA GLU A 164 0.67 10.35 3.93
C GLU A 164 2.18 10.53 3.70
N GLY A 165 2.86 9.43 3.38
CA GLY A 165 4.31 9.40 3.18
C GLY A 165 5.14 9.19 4.45
N ASP A 166 4.55 9.02 5.63
CA ASP A 166 5.29 8.58 6.81
C ASP A 166 5.69 7.11 6.70
N LEU A 167 6.80 6.73 7.30
CA LEU A 167 7.26 5.35 7.30
C LEU A 167 6.72 4.58 8.51
N ILE A 168 6.22 3.38 8.26
CA ILE A 168 5.74 2.47 9.29
C ILE A 168 6.68 1.28 9.36
N PHE A 169 7.09 0.91 10.56
CA PHE A 169 8.08 -0.13 10.80
C PHE A 169 7.50 -1.30 11.59
N PHE A 170 7.92 -2.51 11.21
CA PHE A 170 7.42 -3.75 11.80
C PHE A 170 8.58 -4.72 12.12
N ASN A 171 8.35 -5.55 13.15
CA ASN A 171 9.21 -6.68 13.50
C ASN A 171 8.62 -7.98 12.94
N THR A 172 8.98 -8.34 11.73
CA THR A 172 8.51 -9.56 11.08
C THR A 172 9.47 -10.74 11.22
N ARG A 173 10.77 -10.46 11.40
CA ARG A 173 11.84 -11.48 11.45
C ARG A 173 12.91 -11.21 12.51
N GLY A 174 12.63 -10.35 13.48
CA GLY A 174 13.58 -9.91 14.49
C GLY A 174 14.03 -8.46 14.30
N GLY A 175 13.83 -7.61 15.32
CA GLY A 175 14.12 -6.18 15.27
C GLY A 175 13.31 -5.44 14.21
N ILE A 176 13.88 -4.35 13.67
CA ILE A 176 13.29 -3.61 12.55
C ILE A 176 13.62 -4.36 11.26
N SER A 177 12.67 -5.10 10.74
CA SER A 177 12.88 -6.00 9.59
C SER A 177 11.89 -5.78 8.43
N HIS A 178 10.90 -4.91 8.61
CA HIS A 178 9.97 -4.55 7.54
C HIS A 178 9.56 -3.08 7.64
N VAL A 179 9.25 -2.49 6.50
CA VAL A 179 8.84 -1.11 6.35
C VAL A 179 7.75 -0.98 5.30
N GLY A 180 6.82 -0.05 5.51
CA GLY A 180 5.85 0.41 4.54
C GLY A 180 5.71 1.91 4.58
N VAL A 181 5.04 2.47 3.59
CA VAL A 181 4.74 3.90 3.47
C VAL A 181 3.26 4.12 3.76
N TYR A 182 2.98 4.95 4.74
CA TYR A 182 1.60 5.30 5.12
C TYR A 182 0.92 6.09 4.00
N LEU A 183 -0.33 5.77 3.76
CA LEU A 183 -1.18 6.48 2.80
C LEU A 183 -2.24 7.31 3.55
N GLN A 184 -3.41 6.74 3.76
CA GLN A 184 -4.53 7.36 4.48
C GLN A 184 -5.35 6.26 5.17
N ASN A 185 -6.22 6.61 6.12
CA ASN A 185 -7.20 5.71 6.75
C ASN A 185 -6.59 4.38 7.20
N ASN A 186 -5.47 4.45 7.90
CA ASN A 186 -4.73 3.29 8.41
C ASN A 186 -4.14 2.37 7.32
N LYS A 187 -4.23 2.76 6.05
CA LYS A 187 -3.66 2.00 4.94
C LYS A 187 -2.20 2.38 4.70
N PHE A 188 -1.41 1.39 4.33
CA PHE A 188 -0.02 1.59 3.95
C PHE A 188 0.36 0.68 2.78
N VAL A 189 1.26 1.14 1.93
CA VAL A 189 1.81 0.36 0.84
C VAL A 189 3.16 -0.22 1.22
N HIS A 190 3.40 -1.47 0.83
CA HIS A 190 4.66 -2.16 1.08
C HIS A 190 4.87 -3.31 0.10
N ALA A 191 6.11 -3.84 0.01
CA ALA A 191 6.36 -5.10 -0.67
C ALA A 191 6.21 -6.25 0.35
N SER A 192 5.13 -7.02 0.22
CA SER A 192 4.80 -8.18 1.05
C SER A 192 5.37 -9.47 0.49
N THR A 193 5.84 -10.37 1.37
CA THR A 193 6.29 -11.71 0.99
C THR A 193 5.16 -12.60 0.43
N SER A 194 3.91 -12.30 0.75
CA SER A 194 2.74 -13.08 0.33
C SER A 194 2.05 -12.56 -0.92
N GLY A 195 2.11 -11.26 -1.20
CA GLY A 195 1.34 -10.64 -2.29
C GLY A 195 2.13 -9.65 -3.14
N GLY A 196 3.45 -9.54 -2.93
CA GLY A 196 4.25 -8.52 -3.61
C GLY A 196 3.93 -7.11 -3.14
N VAL A 197 4.05 -6.12 -4.03
CA VAL A 197 3.68 -4.74 -3.70
C VAL A 197 2.17 -4.63 -3.60
N MET A 198 1.70 -4.26 -2.40
CA MET A 198 0.27 -4.21 -2.07
C MET A 198 -0.03 -3.17 -0.99
N ILE A 199 -1.31 -2.88 -0.80
CA ILE A 199 -1.82 -2.06 0.29
C ILE A 199 -2.39 -2.97 1.38
N SER A 200 -2.03 -2.72 2.63
CA SER A 200 -2.53 -3.39 3.83
C SER A 200 -3.03 -2.38 4.86
N ASP A 201 -3.75 -2.86 5.87
CA ASP A 201 -4.22 -2.05 6.99
C ASP A 201 -3.35 -2.28 8.23
N ILE A 202 -2.98 -1.21 8.94
CA ILE A 202 -2.15 -1.28 10.17
C ILE A 202 -2.86 -2.11 11.26
N PHE A 203 -4.18 -2.13 11.27
CA PHE A 203 -4.99 -2.84 12.26
C PHE A 203 -5.32 -4.29 11.88
N GLU A 204 -4.93 -4.77 10.70
CA GLU A 204 -4.93 -6.21 10.44
C GLU A 204 -4.15 -6.93 11.53
N GLU A 205 -4.67 -8.03 12.03
CA GLU A 205 -4.13 -8.76 13.19
C GLU A 205 -2.63 -9.04 13.07
N TYR A 206 -2.17 -9.43 11.88
CA TYR A 206 -0.76 -9.68 11.62
C TYR A 206 0.09 -8.42 11.80
N TRP A 207 -0.32 -7.30 11.19
CA TRP A 207 0.44 -6.05 11.22
C TRP A 207 0.38 -5.39 12.59
N ALA A 208 -0.77 -5.42 13.24
CA ALA A 208 -0.93 -4.89 14.61
C ALA A 208 0.01 -5.59 15.61
N LYS A 209 0.15 -6.93 15.52
CA LYS A 209 1.08 -7.71 16.36
C LYS A 209 2.56 -7.44 16.06
N LYS A 210 2.90 -7.03 14.84
CA LYS A 210 4.28 -6.80 14.39
C LYS A 210 4.69 -5.33 14.42
N PHE A 211 3.78 -4.44 14.71
CA PHE A 211 4.01 -3.00 14.73
C PHE A 211 5.10 -2.61 15.74
N VAL A 212 6.05 -1.78 15.28
CA VAL A 212 7.15 -1.26 16.10
C VAL A 212 6.99 0.24 16.33
N GLY A 213 6.69 0.99 15.28
CA GLY A 213 6.57 2.44 15.37
C GLY A 213 6.45 3.10 14.01
N VAL A 214 6.33 4.42 14.06
CA VAL A 214 6.22 5.28 12.89
C VAL A 214 7.26 6.36 12.93
N GLY A 215 7.69 6.83 11.76
CA GLY A 215 8.70 7.85 11.66
C GLY A 215 8.53 8.73 10.44
N ARG A 216 8.90 10.00 10.60
CA ARG A 216 8.83 11.03 9.57
C ARG A 216 10.23 11.50 9.19
N LEU A 217 10.46 11.65 7.88
CA LEU A 217 11.68 12.29 7.37
C LEU A 217 11.52 13.80 7.46
N LYS A 218 12.47 14.49 8.09
CA LYS A 218 12.43 15.96 8.22
C LYS A 218 12.48 16.66 6.87
N GLU A 219 13.29 16.15 5.96
CA GLU A 219 13.48 16.70 4.62
C GLU A 219 12.17 16.64 3.78
N ARG A 220 11.29 15.67 4.08
CA ARG A 220 9.99 15.58 3.41
C ARG A 220 9.08 16.77 3.73
N GLU A 221 9.12 17.26 4.95
CA GLU A 221 8.30 18.41 5.36
C GLU A 221 8.64 19.65 4.54
N SER A 222 9.92 19.88 4.27
CA SER A 222 10.37 21.01 3.45
C SER A 222 9.92 20.90 1.99
N VAL A 223 9.92 19.68 1.41
CA VAL A 223 9.48 19.44 0.03
C VAL A 223 7.98 19.60 -0.14
N VAL A 224 7.19 19.17 0.85
CA VAL A 224 5.72 19.26 0.80
C VAL A 224 5.25 20.69 1.04
N SER A 225 5.93 21.46 1.90
CA SER A 225 5.58 22.86 2.18
C SER A 225 5.95 23.82 1.05
N ALA A 226 6.82 23.41 0.11
CA ALA A 226 7.24 24.23 -1.04
C ALA A 226 6.35 24.06 -2.29
N ARG A 227 5.28 23.28 -2.21
CA ARG A 227 4.31 22.99 -3.29
C ARG A 227 2.95 23.59 -2.97
#